data_d37082fb5ffd6bfa275b482d9b276b62
#
_entry.id   d37082fb5ffd6bfa275b482d9b276b62
#
_cell.length_a   1.000
_cell.length_b   1.000
_cell.length_c   1.000
_cell.angle_alpha   90.00
_cell.angle_beta   90.00
_cell.angle_gamma   90.00
#
_symmetry.space_group_name_H-M   'P 1'
#
loop_
_entity.id
_entity.type
_entity.pdbx_description
1 polymer ?
#
loop_
_entity_poly.entity_id
_entity_poly.type
_entity_poly.pdbx_seq_one_letter_code
_entity_poly.pdbx_strand_id
1 'polypeptide(L)' 'MKYYCDNERHLVCIPYSIENLHKMAEDLGIKRCWFHNKKGKEHYDIPKKRLKEIQSKCEVVDGREILKIIKQNSPG' A
#
# COMPACT_ATOMS: atom_id res chain seq x y z
N MET A 1 11.19 -6.83 0.07
CA MET A 1 10.20 -5.74 0.11
C MET A 1 9.22 -5.97 1.24
N LYS A 2 8.94 -4.95 2.02
CA LYS A 2 7.98 -5.05 3.13
C LYS A 2 6.68 -4.33 2.77
N TYR A 3 5.57 -4.89 3.22
CA TYR A 3 4.25 -4.32 2.97
C TYR A 3 3.65 -3.75 4.25
N TYR A 4 3.01 -2.60 4.14
CA TYR A 4 2.40 -1.88 5.27
C TYR A 4 0.98 -1.50 4.94
N CYS A 5 0.07 -1.68 5.88
CA CYS A 5 -1.33 -1.29 5.70
C CYS A 5 -1.84 -0.65 6.98
N ASP A 6 -2.97 0.03 6.88
CA ASP A 6 -3.66 0.58 8.04
C ASP A 6 -5.04 -0.06 8.19
N ASN A 7 -5.80 0.39 9.17
CA ASN A 7 -7.15 -0.14 9.39
C ASN A 7 -8.20 0.47 8.45
N GLU A 8 -7.77 1.42 7.60
CA GLU A 8 -8.65 2.10 6.64
C GLU A 8 -8.48 1.59 5.21
N ARG A 9 -7.74 0.50 5.00
CA ARG A 9 -7.54 -0.16 3.72
C ARG A 9 -6.47 0.48 2.82
N HIS A 10 -5.64 1.35 3.35
CA HIS A 10 -4.49 1.86 2.61
C HIS A 10 -3.34 0.86 2.66
N LEU A 11 -2.65 0.69 1.54
CA LEU A 11 -1.59 -0.31 1.40
C LEU A 11 -0.41 0.27 0.62
N VAL A 12 0.77 0.17 1.19
CA VAL A 12 2.01 0.63 0.56
C VAL A 12 3.14 -0.35 0.85
N CYS A 13 4.30 -0.11 0.26
CA CYS A 13 5.47 -0.97 0.47
C CYS A 13 6.74 -0.13 0.63
N ILE A 14 7.76 -0.76 1.17
CA ILE A 14 9.12 -0.22 1.24
C ILE A 14 10.04 -1.25 0.56
N PRO A 15 10.87 -0.88 -0.41
CA PRO A 15 11.07 0.45 -1.00
C PRO A 15 9.82 0.95 -1.74
N TYR A 16 9.51 2.23 -1.56
CA TYR A 16 8.33 2.83 -2.15
C TYR A 16 8.61 3.28 -3.58
N SER A 17 7.84 2.79 -4.52
CA SER A 17 7.82 3.24 -5.90
C SER A 17 6.54 2.74 -6.55
N ILE A 18 6.13 3.38 -7.64
CA ILE A 18 4.92 2.95 -8.36
C ILE A 18 5.12 1.51 -8.86
N GLU A 19 6.30 1.21 -9.39
CA GLU A 19 6.61 -0.15 -9.85
C GLU A 19 6.48 -1.16 -8.72
N ASN A 20 7.04 -0.85 -7.54
CA ASN A 20 6.97 -1.75 -6.40
C ASN A 20 5.56 -1.88 -5.84
N LEU A 21 4.76 -0.81 -5.91
CA LEU A 21 3.35 -0.90 -5.53
C LEU A 21 2.61 -1.91 -6.40
N HIS A 22 2.88 -1.92 -7.70
CA HIS A 22 2.26 -2.88 -8.61
C HIS A 22 2.77 -4.31 -8.35
N LYS A 23 4.05 -4.47 -8.05
CA LYS A 23 4.61 -5.79 -7.69
C LYS A 23 3.98 -6.32 -6.40
N MET A 24 3.81 -5.46 -5.41
CA MET A 24 3.15 -5.82 -4.17
C MET A 24 1.71 -6.28 -4.43
N ALA A 25 0.96 -5.54 -5.22
CA ALA A 25 -0.42 -5.89 -5.53
C ALA A 25 -0.49 -7.23 -6.26
N GLU A 26 0.41 -7.47 -7.19
CA GLU A 26 0.49 -8.72 -7.91
C GLU A 26 0.78 -9.88 -6.96
N ASP A 27 1.74 -9.70 -6.05
CA ASP A 27 2.08 -10.70 -5.04
C ASP A 27 0.91 -11.01 -4.11
N LEU A 28 0.15 -10.00 -3.72
CA LEU A 28 -1.00 -10.16 -2.83
C LEU A 28 -2.30 -10.53 -3.56
N GLY A 29 -2.25 -10.59 -4.90
CA GLY A 29 -3.44 -10.90 -5.69
C GLY A 29 -4.47 -9.78 -5.70
N ILE A 30 -4.03 -8.54 -5.61
CA ILE A 30 -4.91 -7.37 -5.68
C ILE A 30 -4.90 -6.82 -7.09
N LYS A 31 -6.08 -6.64 -7.67
CA LYS A 31 -6.19 -6.15 -9.05
C LYS A 31 -5.70 -4.71 -9.17
N ARG A 32 -5.15 -4.38 -10.34
CA ARG A 32 -4.62 -3.06 -10.60
C ARG A 32 -5.68 -1.94 -10.52
N CYS A 33 -6.95 -2.27 -10.68
CA CYS A 33 -8.02 -1.28 -10.56
C CYS A 33 -8.14 -0.70 -9.14
N TRP A 34 -7.52 -1.34 -8.15
CA TRP A 34 -7.47 -0.83 -6.78
C TRP A 34 -6.33 0.16 -6.54
N PHE A 35 -5.54 0.45 -7.59
CA PHE A 35 -4.47 1.43 -7.50
C PHE A 35 -5.04 2.85 -7.53
N HIS A 36 -4.66 3.65 -6.53
CA HIS A 36 -5.00 5.07 -6.47
C HIS A 36 -3.80 5.87 -6.96
N ASN A 37 -3.93 6.42 -8.16
CA ASN A 37 -2.87 7.22 -8.78
C ASN A 37 -3.03 8.70 -8.43
N LYS A 38 -3.03 8.98 -7.12
CA LYS A 38 -3.13 10.35 -6.65
C LYS A 38 -1.72 10.92 -6.52
N LYS A 39 -1.40 11.94 -7.31
CA LYS A 39 -0.06 12.49 -7.38
C LYS A 39 0.51 12.80 -5.99
N GLY A 40 1.67 12.22 -5.68
CA GLY A 40 2.32 12.40 -4.38
C GLY A 40 1.73 11.54 -3.26
N LYS A 41 0.70 10.75 -3.54
CA LYS A 41 0.06 9.89 -2.56
C LYS A 41 -0.36 8.54 -3.16
N GLU A 42 0.40 8.09 -4.15
CA GLU A 42 0.09 6.83 -4.82
C GLU A 42 0.11 5.66 -3.83
N HIS A 43 -0.91 4.85 -3.87
CA HIS A 43 -1.06 3.69 -2.99
C HIS A 43 -2.09 2.72 -3.56
N TYR A 44 -2.21 1.55 -2.95
CA TYR A 44 -3.30 0.63 -3.26
C TYR A 44 -4.34 0.68 -2.16
N ASP A 45 -5.61 0.48 -2.52
CA ASP A 45 -6.66 0.22 -1.57
C ASP A 45 -6.83 -1.29 -1.43
N ILE A 46 -7.14 -1.74 -0.22
CA ILE A 46 -7.43 -3.16 0.04
C ILE A 46 -8.91 -3.39 -0.17
N PRO A 47 -9.31 -4.37 -1.03
CA PRO A 47 -10.72 -4.72 -1.14
C PRO A 47 -11.28 -5.05 0.24
N LYS A 48 -12.43 -4.48 0.57
CA LYS A 48 -13.02 -4.61 1.90
C LYS A 48 -13.13 -6.06 2.37
N LYS A 49 -13.50 -6.96 1.46
CA LYS A 49 -13.64 -8.38 1.77
C LYS A 49 -12.32 -9.07 2.09
N ARG A 50 -11.19 -8.49 1.68
CA ARG A 50 -9.87 -9.08 1.88
C ARG A 50 -9.06 -8.40 2.97
N LEU A 51 -9.66 -7.45 3.70
CA LEU A 51 -8.92 -6.65 4.68
C LEU A 51 -8.19 -7.52 5.70
N LYS A 52 -8.88 -8.47 6.31
CA LYS A 52 -8.26 -9.34 7.32
C LYS A 52 -7.14 -10.20 6.74
N GLU A 53 -7.36 -10.74 5.55
CA GLU A 53 -6.36 -11.56 4.87
C GLU A 53 -5.10 -10.75 4.59
N ILE A 54 -5.26 -9.56 4.03
CA ILE A 54 -4.14 -8.70 3.68
C ILE A 54 -3.42 -8.22 4.93
N GLN A 55 -4.15 -7.85 5.98
CA GLN A 55 -3.54 -7.44 7.25
C GLN A 55 -2.68 -8.53 7.85
N SER A 56 -3.01 -9.80 7.63
CA SER A 56 -2.19 -10.90 8.13
C SER A 56 -0.87 -11.06 7.37
N LYS A 57 -0.78 -10.46 6.18
CA LYS A 57 0.41 -10.54 5.32
C LYS A 57 1.24 -9.27 5.32
N CYS A 58 0.81 -8.25 6.04
CA CYS A 58 1.44 -6.94 6.06
C CYS A 58 1.64 -6.48 7.49
N GLU A 59 2.48 -5.47 7.68
CA GLU A 59 2.58 -4.84 8.97
C GLU A 59 1.47 -3.79 9.07
N VAL A 60 0.64 -3.89 10.11
CA VAL A 60 -0.45 -2.95 10.32
C VAL A 60 0.06 -1.75 11.10
N VAL A 61 -0.09 -0.56 10.54
CA VAL A 61 0.36 0.69 11.13
C VAL A 61 -0.80 1.68 11.05
N ASP A 62 -0.65 2.88 11.65
CA ASP A 62 -1.71 3.88 11.53
C ASP A 62 -1.57 4.67 10.22
N GLY A 63 -2.62 5.44 9.88
CA GLY A 63 -2.63 6.20 8.64
C GLY A 63 -1.51 7.22 8.53
N ARG A 64 -1.04 7.74 9.65
CA ARG A 64 0.08 8.70 9.66
C ARG A 64 1.36 8.03 9.20
N GLU A 65 1.57 6.79 9.60
CA GLU A 65 2.74 6.03 9.21
C GLU A 65 2.73 5.74 7.70
N ILE A 66 1.55 5.44 7.16
CA ILE A 66 1.39 5.27 5.71
C ILE A 66 1.80 6.54 4.98
N LEU A 67 1.35 7.70 5.44
CA LEU A 67 1.72 8.99 4.83
C LEU A 67 3.21 9.26 4.94
N LYS A 68 3.83 8.92 6.07
CA LYS A 68 5.28 9.06 6.23
C LYS A 68 6.05 8.22 5.24
N ILE A 69 5.63 6.98 5.04
CA ILE A 69 6.28 6.07 4.09
C ILE A 69 6.24 6.68 2.69
N ILE A 70 5.09 7.19 2.29
CA ILE A 70 4.94 7.81 0.98
C ILE A 70 5.83 9.05 0.86
N LYS A 71 5.78 9.94 1.85
CA LYS A 71 6.54 11.21 1.80
C LYS A 71 8.04 11.01 1.86
N GLN A 72 8.51 10.10 2.72
CA GLN A 72 9.95 9.87 2.90
C GLN A 72 10.59 9.18 1.71
N ASN A 73 9.83 8.40 0.97
CA ASN A 73 10.35 7.57 -0.10
C ASN A 73 9.89 8.02 -1.48
N SER A 74 9.04 9.05 -1.55
CA SER A 74 8.59 9.60 -2.82
C SER A 74 9.66 10.54 -3.39
N PRO A 75 10.00 10.40 -4.67
CA PRO A 75 10.97 11.31 -5.31
C PRO A 75 10.35 12.70 -5.44
N GLY A 76 11.06 13.68 -4.94
CA GLY A 76 10.73 15.08 -5.08
C GLY A 76 9.72 15.62 -4.14
#